data_b8a656135682e07c41df7c5997aca1e2
#
_entry.id   b8a656135682e07c41df7c5997aca1e2
#
_cell.length_a   1.000
_cell.length_b   1.000
_cell.length_c   1.000
_cell.angle_alpha   90.00
_cell.angle_beta   90.00
_cell.angle_gamma   90.00
#
_symmetry.space_group_name_H-M   'P 1'
#
loop_
_entity.id
_entity.type
_entity.pdbx_description
1 polymer ?
#
loop_
_entity_poly.entity_id
_entity_poly.type
_entity_poly.pdbx_seq_one_letter_code
_entity_poly.pdbx_strand_id
1 'polypeptide(L)'
;MVSLGVMMSAPLAVAAPLNMASTICLKVSTSAPSVTSLNATGTTLGSPLAQVVSLFESVHWVSAEYPSRLYKALMHSSSVFTAWDGDRLVGLLRAIDDSELVAYLHYALVHPDYQGHHIAGTLIEMAKEKYRDYLYINLMPEESKNAAFYQRFGFEIMPDGVAMQKCNFKGKY
;
A
#
# COMPACT_ATOMS: atom_id res chain seq x y z
N MET A 1 -37.78 11.82 -16.36
CA MET A 1 -36.95 12.07 -15.17
C MET A 1 -36.92 10.78 -14.33
N VAL A 2 -35.90 9.97 -14.45
CA VAL A 2 -35.72 8.78 -13.64
C VAL A 2 -34.38 8.95 -12.96
N SER A 3 -34.45 9.10 -11.64
CA SER A 3 -33.26 9.22 -10.76
C SER A 3 -32.62 7.86 -10.62
N LEU A 4 -31.41 7.68 -11.14
CA LEU A 4 -30.56 6.52 -10.81
C LEU A 4 -29.87 6.80 -9.48
N GLY A 5 -30.36 6.17 -8.43
CA GLY A 5 -29.66 6.08 -7.16
C GLY A 5 -28.44 5.17 -7.30
N VAL A 6 -27.25 5.73 -7.11
CA VAL A 6 -26.01 4.97 -7.00
C VAL A 6 -26.02 4.26 -5.64
N MET A 7 -26.26 2.97 -5.65
CA MET A 7 -26.04 2.11 -4.48
C MET A 7 -24.52 2.01 -4.27
N MET A 8 -24.02 2.61 -3.20
CA MET A 8 -22.67 2.35 -2.70
C MET A 8 -22.63 0.91 -2.17
N SER A 9 -21.92 0.04 -2.89
CA SER A 9 -21.67 -1.32 -2.46
C SER A 9 -20.74 -1.34 -1.23
N ALA A 10 -21.15 -2.10 -0.23
CA ALA A 10 -20.39 -2.39 0.98
C ALA A 10 -19.02 -3.03 0.66
N PRO A 11 -18.02 -2.87 1.54
CA PRO A 11 -16.71 -3.49 1.33
C PRO A 11 -16.82 -5.00 1.31
N LEU A 12 -16.24 -5.63 0.26
CA LEU A 12 -16.12 -7.08 0.17
C LEU A 12 -15.18 -7.57 1.28
N ALA A 13 -15.74 -8.20 2.29
CA ALA A 13 -14.99 -8.99 3.25
C ALA A 13 -14.71 -10.35 2.60
N VAL A 14 -13.47 -10.57 2.16
CA VAL A 14 -13.01 -11.89 1.71
C VAL A 14 -12.54 -12.65 2.95
N ALA A 15 -13.39 -13.53 3.45
CA ALA A 15 -13.04 -14.47 4.50
C ALA A 15 -12.33 -15.68 3.87
N ALA A 16 -11.03 -15.84 4.15
CA ALA A 16 -10.32 -17.10 3.95
C ALA A 16 -10.35 -17.90 5.27
N PRO A 17 -10.50 -19.24 5.23
CA PRO A 17 -10.56 -20.03 6.44
C PRO A 17 -9.15 -20.22 7.01
N LEU A 18 -8.83 -19.53 8.07
CA LEU A 18 -7.65 -19.80 8.89
C LEU A 18 -8.10 -19.99 10.33
N ASN A 19 -7.82 -21.20 10.82
CA ASN A 19 -7.92 -21.58 12.20
C ASN A 19 -6.89 -20.76 12.99
N MET A 20 -7.36 -19.79 13.73
CA MET A 20 -6.85 -18.97 14.82
C MET A 20 -7.19 -17.47 14.63
N ALA A 21 -8.16 -17.05 15.31
CA ALA A 21 -8.56 -15.82 16.00
C ALA A 21 -7.95 -14.45 15.62
N SER A 22 -7.54 -14.20 14.37
CA SER A 22 -7.23 -12.83 13.92
C SER A 22 -7.83 -12.58 12.54
N THR A 23 -8.88 -11.77 12.50
CA THR A 23 -9.49 -11.35 11.24
C THR A 23 -8.67 -10.19 10.67
N ILE A 24 -7.83 -10.46 9.65
CA ILE A 24 -7.10 -9.41 8.93
C ILE A 24 -8.11 -8.60 8.13
N CYS A 25 -8.24 -7.32 8.45
CA CYS A 25 -9.12 -6.38 7.76
C CYS A 25 -8.34 -5.64 6.66
N LEU A 26 -8.82 -5.74 5.43
CA LEU A 26 -8.25 -5.02 4.28
C LEU A 26 -9.04 -3.72 4.07
N LYS A 27 -8.35 -2.61 3.92
CA LYS A 27 -8.95 -1.29 3.70
C LYS A 27 -8.31 -0.62 2.48
N VAL A 28 -9.12 0.04 1.69
CA VAL A 28 -8.67 0.92 0.60
C VAL A 28 -9.04 2.35 0.97
N SER A 29 -8.06 3.24 0.96
CA SER A 29 -8.31 4.69 1.01
C SER A 29 -8.08 5.25 -0.40
N THR A 30 -9.14 5.72 -1.03
CA THR A 30 -9.15 6.22 -2.41
C THR A 30 -9.26 7.73 -2.51
N SER A 31 -9.32 8.42 -1.39
CA SER A 31 -9.32 9.88 -1.30
C SER A 31 -8.35 10.29 -0.21
N ALA A 32 -7.74 11.46 -0.35
CA ALA A 32 -7.12 12.10 0.80
C ALA A 32 -8.12 12.04 1.95
N PRO A 33 -7.79 11.41 3.09
CA PRO A 33 -8.73 11.36 4.20
C PRO A 33 -9.10 12.79 4.52
N SER A 34 -10.39 13.05 4.55
CA SER A 34 -10.91 14.32 5.04
C SER A 34 -10.28 14.56 6.40
N VAL A 35 -9.53 15.66 6.50
CA VAL A 35 -8.81 16.06 7.70
C VAL A 35 -9.83 16.34 8.79
N THR A 36 -10.24 15.32 9.50
CA THR A 36 -10.83 15.51 10.82
C THR A 36 -9.63 15.58 11.76
N SER A 37 -9.19 16.81 12.01
CA SER A 37 -8.24 17.27 13.04
C SER A 37 -7.41 16.17 13.72
N LEU A 38 -6.26 15.83 13.13
CA LEU A 38 -5.17 15.18 13.85
C LEU A 38 -4.35 16.28 14.53
N ASN A 39 -4.68 16.58 15.78
CA ASN A 39 -3.79 17.35 16.63
C ASN A 39 -2.49 16.59 16.82
N ALA A 40 -1.41 17.14 16.27
CA ALA A 40 -0.06 16.58 16.30
C ALA A 40 0.57 16.76 17.70
N THR A 41 0.05 16.04 18.70
CA THR A 41 0.72 15.93 20.00
C THR A 41 0.35 14.58 20.61
N GLY A 42 1.28 13.65 20.52
CA GLY A 42 1.24 12.39 21.25
C GLY A 42 1.56 11.17 20.41
N THR A 43 2.78 10.68 20.54
CA THR A 43 3.21 9.37 20.07
C THR A 43 2.56 8.30 20.96
N THR A 44 1.25 8.14 20.82
CA THR A 44 0.56 7.01 21.44
C THR A 44 0.57 5.86 20.42
N LEU A 45 0.86 4.64 20.85
CA LEU A 45 0.93 3.41 20.03
C LEU A 45 -0.30 3.16 19.13
N GLY A 46 -1.36 3.93 19.26
CA GLY A 46 -2.59 3.85 18.49
C GLY A 46 -2.77 4.88 17.38
N SER A 47 -1.84 5.84 17.18
CA SER A 47 -2.02 6.83 16.11
C SER A 47 -1.71 6.24 14.74
N PRO A 48 -2.43 6.64 13.65
CA PRO A 48 -2.14 6.19 12.30
C PRO A 48 -0.69 6.42 11.87
N LEU A 49 -0.09 7.53 12.28
CA LEU A 49 1.32 7.82 12.05
C LEU A 49 2.24 6.78 12.71
N ALA A 50 1.99 6.46 13.98
CA ALA A 50 2.80 5.48 14.72
C ALA A 50 2.71 4.09 14.09
N GLN A 51 1.54 3.68 13.64
CA GLN A 51 1.32 2.40 12.96
C GLN A 51 2.09 2.34 11.63
N VAL A 52 2.06 3.40 10.83
CA VAL A 52 2.83 3.49 9.59
C VAL A 52 4.33 3.41 9.89
N VAL A 53 4.84 4.18 10.83
CA VAL A 53 6.27 4.18 11.18
C VAL A 53 6.70 2.79 11.64
N SER A 54 5.95 2.18 12.56
CA SER A 54 6.24 0.82 13.07
C SER A 54 6.30 -0.22 11.96
N LEU A 55 5.39 -0.16 10.98
CA LEU A 55 5.41 -1.08 9.84
C LEU A 55 6.67 -0.88 8.99
N PHE A 56 7.07 0.38 8.70
CA PHE A 56 8.26 0.67 7.89
C PHE A 56 9.56 0.34 8.63
N GLU A 57 9.62 0.54 9.95
CA GLU A 57 10.74 0.12 10.81
C GLU A 57 10.91 -1.40 10.80
N SER A 58 9.81 -2.15 10.81
CA SER A 58 9.85 -3.62 10.84
C SER A 58 10.51 -4.23 9.60
N VAL A 59 10.57 -3.50 8.50
CA VAL A 59 11.23 -3.91 7.24
C VAL A 59 12.51 -3.11 6.97
N HIS A 60 12.98 -2.33 7.94
CA HIS A 60 14.22 -1.53 7.89
C HIS A 60 14.30 -0.52 6.73
N TRP A 61 13.16 0.04 6.33
CA TRP A 61 13.15 1.02 5.26
C TRP A 61 13.50 2.43 5.76
N VAL A 62 14.45 3.08 5.10
CA VAL A 62 14.94 4.43 5.40
C VAL A 62 13.82 5.48 5.51
N SER A 63 12.71 5.26 4.84
CA SER A 63 11.54 6.16 4.94
C SER A 63 11.00 6.29 6.37
N ALA A 64 11.24 5.31 7.25
CA ALA A 64 10.85 5.36 8.67
C ALA A 64 11.61 6.46 9.45
N GLU A 65 12.83 6.80 9.02
CA GLU A 65 13.63 7.88 9.62
C GLU A 65 13.03 9.28 9.37
N TYR A 66 12.04 9.37 8.47
CA TYR A 66 11.37 10.61 8.09
C TYR A 66 9.85 10.54 8.31
N PRO A 67 9.36 10.27 9.53
CA PRO A 67 7.96 9.91 9.79
C PRO A 67 6.95 10.93 9.27
N SER A 68 7.18 12.21 9.48
CA SER A 68 6.28 13.27 9.00
C SER A 68 6.25 13.36 7.47
N ARG A 69 7.38 13.14 6.80
CA ARG A 69 7.45 13.14 5.32
C ARG A 69 6.80 11.89 4.74
N LEU A 70 7.07 10.73 5.33
CA LEU A 70 6.45 9.46 4.96
C LEU A 70 4.92 9.55 5.05
N TYR A 71 4.41 10.00 6.19
CA TYR A 71 2.97 10.12 6.41
C TYR A 71 2.33 11.09 5.41
N LYS A 72 2.93 12.28 5.20
CA LYS A 72 2.45 13.23 4.19
C LYS A 72 2.46 12.62 2.78
N ALA A 73 3.50 11.87 2.42
CA ALA A 73 3.57 11.21 1.12
C ALA A 73 2.45 10.19 0.92
N LEU A 74 2.12 9.41 1.95
CA LEU A 74 0.98 8.47 1.91
C LEU A 74 -0.35 9.21 1.78
N MET A 75 -0.52 10.31 2.51
CA MET A 75 -1.74 11.14 2.48
C MET A 75 -1.99 11.82 1.12
N HIS A 76 -0.92 12.07 0.34
CA HIS A 76 -1.00 12.65 -1.01
C HIS A 76 -0.87 11.59 -2.12
N SER A 77 -0.96 10.32 -1.77
CA SER A 77 -0.95 9.23 -2.75
C SER A 77 -2.34 9.07 -3.38
N SER A 78 -2.40 8.65 -4.64
CA SER A 78 -3.66 8.39 -5.33
C SER A 78 -4.43 7.25 -4.66
N SER A 79 -3.70 6.25 -4.14
CA SER A 79 -4.30 5.15 -3.37
C SER A 79 -3.31 4.60 -2.35
N VAL A 80 -3.84 4.20 -1.20
CA VAL A 80 -3.12 3.42 -0.19
C VAL A 80 -4.00 2.24 0.22
N PHE A 81 -3.51 1.04 -0.06
CA PHE A 81 -4.15 -0.20 0.34
C PHE A 81 -3.49 -0.69 1.62
N THR A 82 -4.27 -1.09 2.62
CA THR A 82 -3.75 -1.44 3.94
C THR A 82 -4.34 -2.75 4.45
N ALA A 83 -3.54 -3.52 5.14
CA ALA A 83 -3.94 -4.73 5.85
C ALA A 83 -3.76 -4.54 7.36
N TRP A 84 -4.76 -4.90 8.14
CA TRP A 84 -4.81 -4.69 9.58
C TRP A 84 -5.14 -5.99 10.31
N ASP A 85 -4.43 -6.22 11.41
CA ASP A 85 -4.76 -7.22 12.41
C ASP A 85 -5.22 -6.48 13.67
N GLY A 86 -6.53 -6.45 13.93
CA GLY A 86 -7.10 -5.54 14.92
C GLY A 86 -6.72 -4.09 14.63
N ASP A 87 -6.01 -3.48 15.56
CA ASP A 87 -5.52 -2.09 15.46
C ASP A 87 -4.07 -1.99 14.96
N ARG A 88 -3.44 -3.10 14.61
CA ARG A 88 -2.07 -3.16 14.09
C ARG A 88 -2.06 -3.12 12.57
N LEU A 89 -1.34 -2.16 11.99
CA LEU A 89 -1.08 -2.12 10.55
C LEU A 89 0.00 -3.17 10.22
N VAL A 90 -0.36 -4.17 9.41
CA VAL A 90 0.52 -5.31 9.09
C VAL A 90 0.94 -5.39 7.63
N GLY A 91 0.29 -4.63 6.75
CA GLY A 91 0.66 -4.55 5.34
C GLY A 91 0.21 -3.25 4.70
N LEU A 92 0.96 -2.79 3.70
CA LEU A 92 0.67 -1.58 2.97
C LEU A 92 1.16 -1.69 1.53
N LEU A 93 0.34 -1.20 0.60
CA LEU A 93 0.71 -0.94 -0.78
C LEU A 93 0.28 0.48 -1.12
N ARG A 94 1.21 1.28 -1.64
CA ARG A 94 0.96 2.64 -2.12
C ARG A 94 0.90 2.66 -3.63
N ALA A 95 0.00 3.46 -4.22
CA ALA A 95 -0.02 3.75 -5.64
C ALA A 95 -0.06 5.26 -5.88
N ILE A 96 0.61 5.69 -6.95
CA ILE A 96 0.58 7.04 -7.50
C ILE A 96 0.13 6.90 -8.94
N ASP A 97 -0.79 7.72 -9.40
CA ASP A 97 -1.31 7.66 -10.77
C ASP A 97 -1.51 9.05 -11.37
N ASP A 98 -1.72 9.10 -12.68
CA ASP A 98 -2.04 10.31 -13.44
C ASP A 98 -3.55 10.45 -13.69
N SER A 99 -4.37 9.60 -13.09
CA SER A 99 -5.83 9.51 -13.20
C SER A 99 -6.35 8.99 -14.55
N GLU A 100 -5.48 8.56 -15.49
CA GLU A 100 -5.90 8.15 -16.83
C GLU A 100 -5.13 6.95 -17.39
N LEU A 101 -3.79 7.02 -17.43
CA LEU A 101 -2.98 6.12 -18.23
C LEU A 101 -2.08 5.21 -17.41
N VAL A 102 -1.46 5.75 -16.36
CA VAL A 102 -0.37 5.08 -15.65
C VAL A 102 -0.60 5.08 -14.15
N ALA A 103 -0.52 3.92 -13.54
CA ALA A 103 -0.38 3.77 -12.10
C ALA A 103 1.01 3.19 -11.77
N TYR A 104 1.68 3.76 -10.78
CA TYR A 104 2.95 3.27 -10.26
C TYR A 104 2.76 2.74 -8.85
N LEU A 105 2.96 1.42 -8.67
CA LEU A 105 2.91 0.77 -7.37
C LEU A 105 4.23 0.97 -6.63
N HIS A 106 4.12 1.49 -5.43
CA HIS A 106 5.26 1.82 -4.59
C HIS A 106 4.99 1.38 -3.14
N TYR A 107 6.03 1.07 -2.37
CA TYR A 107 5.89 0.63 -0.99
C TYR A 107 4.98 -0.61 -0.80
N ALA A 108 5.20 -1.68 -1.56
CA ALA A 108 4.56 -2.96 -1.28
C ALA A 108 5.30 -3.67 -0.14
N LEU A 109 4.76 -3.62 1.08
CA LEU A 109 5.42 -4.19 2.26
C LEU A 109 4.43 -4.91 3.18
N VAL A 110 4.93 -5.94 3.87
CA VAL A 110 4.21 -6.70 4.87
C VAL A 110 5.15 -6.94 6.06
N HIS A 111 4.62 -6.70 7.27
CA HIS A 111 5.36 -6.94 8.51
C HIS A 111 5.92 -8.37 8.52
N PRO A 112 7.19 -8.59 8.94
CA PRO A 112 7.84 -9.91 8.89
C PRO A 112 7.02 -11.04 9.51
N ASP A 113 6.39 -10.82 10.68
CA ASP A 113 5.57 -11.82 11.36
C ASP A 113 4.30 -12.23 10.58
N TYR A 114 3.92 -11.45 9.56
CA TYR A 114 2.72 -11.66 8.74
C TYR A 114 3.04 -12.05 7.30
N GLN A 115 4.31 -12.24 6.98
CA GLN A 115 4.71 -12.77 5.67
C GLN A 115 4.26 -14.23 5.51
N GLY A 116 4.07 -14.68 4.27
CA GLY A 116 3.54 -16.03 4.01
C GLY A 116 2.01 -16.17 4.10
N HIS A 117 1.28 -15.16 4.57
CA HIS A 117 -0.17 -15.16 4.74
C HIS A 117 -0.94 -14.52 3.56
N HIS A 118 -0.34 -14.47 2.38
CA HIS A 118 -0.93 -13.94 1.14
C HIS A 118 -1.34 -12.46 1.17
N ILE A 119 -0.98 -11.69 2.19
CA ILE A 119 -1.36 -10.28 2.36
C ILE A 119 -0.88 -9.44 1.17
N ALA A 120 0.41 -9.53 0.81
CA ALA A 120 0.97 -8.77 -0.31
C ALA A 120 0.24 -9.08 -1.62
N GLY A 121 -0.05 -10.36 -1.88
CA GLY A 121 -0.81 -10.78 -3.06
C GLY A 121 -2.19 -10.17 -3.11
N THR A 122 -2.91 -10.18 -2.00
CA THR A 122 -4.25 -9.58 -1.92
C THR A 122 -4.21 -8.07 -2.16
N LEU A 123 -3.23 -7.36 -1.58
CA LEU A 123 -3.06 -5.92 -1.80
C LEU A 123 -2.76 -5.60 -3.28
N ILE A 124 -1.98 -6.44 -3.96
CA ILE A 124 -1.70 -6.30 -5.40
C ILE A 124 -2.94 -6.54 -6.24
N GLU A 125 -3.72 -7.58 -5.94
CA GLU A 125 -4.97 -7.83 -6.68
C GLU A 125 -5.99 -6.69 -6.48
N MET A 126 -6.08 -6.11 -5.28
CA MET A 126 -6.91 -4.91 -5.05
C MET A 126 -6.44 -3.72 -5.89
N ALA A 127 -5.13 -3.52 -6.01
CA ALA A 127 -4.58 -2.46 -6.85
C ALA A 127 -4.84 -2.72 -8.34
N LYS A 128 -4.64 -3.95 -8.82
CA LYS A 128 -4.97 -4.34 -10.20
C LYS A 128 -6.45 -4.10 -10.53
N GLU A 129 -7.34 -4.47 -9.62
CA GLU A 129 -8.78 -4.22 -9.81
C GLU A 129 -9.10 -2.74 -9.88
N LYS A 130 -8.49 -1.92 -9.02
CA LYS A 130 -8.69 -0.47 -9.05
C LYS A 130 -8.21 0.17 -10.35
N TYR A 131 -7.07 -0.27 -10.86
CA TYR A 131 -6.40 0.29 -12.04
C TYR A 131 -6.62 -0.53 -13.32
N ARG A 132 -7.63 -1.39 -13.35
CA ARG A 132 -7.90 -2.32 -14.47
C ARG A 132 -8.12 -1.62 -15.81
N ASP A 133 -8.61 -0.39 -15.78
CA ASP A 133 -8.91 0.40 -16.99
C ASP A 133 -7.72 1.28 -17.42
N TYR A 134 -6.61 1.29 -16.66
CA TYR A 134 -5.40 2.01 -17.01
C TYR A 134 -4.58 1.21 -18.05
N LEU A 135 -3.83 1.93 -18.90
CA LEU A 135 -2.98 1.28 -19.91
C LEU A 135 -1.78 0.57 -19.27
N TYR A 136 -1.25 1.12 -18.20
CA TYR A 136 -0.05 0.58 -17.55
C TYR A 136 -0.17 0.61 -16.03
N ILE A 137 0.17 -0.50 -15.41
CA ILE A 137 0.47 -0.57 -13.98
C ILE A 137 1.94 -0.92 -13.85
N ASN A 138 2.75 0.01 -13.41
CA ASN A 138 4.19 -0.15 -13.30
C ASN A 138 4.62 -0.33 -11.84
N LEU A 139 5.73 -1.04 -11.65
CA LEU A 139 6.42 -1.14 -10.37
C LEU A 139 7.92 -1.36 -10.60
N MET A 140 8.71 -1.07 -9.58
CA MET A 140 10.12 -1.40 -9.54
C MET A 140 10.38 -2.20 -8.26
N PRO A 141 10.62 -3.51 -8.36
CA PRO A 141 10.99 -4.31 -7.20
C PRO A 141 12.28 -3.77 -6.58
N GLU A 142 12.34 -3.70 -5.25
CA GLU A 142 13.56 -3.25 -4.54
C GLU A 142 14.74 -4.18 -4.82
N GLU A 143 14.48 -5.49 -4.89
CA GLU A 143 15.46 -6.49 -5.27
C GLU A 143 14.96 -7.29 -6.47
N SER A 144 15.84 -7.58 -7.42
CA SER A 144 15.52 -8.34 -8.64
C SER A 144 14.91 -9.73 -8.35
N LYS A 145 15.31 -10.37 -7.24
CA LYS A 145 14.73 -11.66 -6.81
C LYS A 145 13.22 -11.59 -6.56
N ASN A 146 12.69 -10.40 -6.24
CA ASN A 146 11.27 -10.19 -5.99
C ASN A 146 10.45 -10.12 -7.30
N ALA A 147 11.08 -10.03 -8.48
CA ALA A 147 10.38 -10.02 -9.76
C ALA A 147 9.49 -11.26 -9.94
N ALA A 148 9.98 -12.46 -9.55
CA ALA A 148 9.22 -13.70 -9.64
C ALA A 148 7.92 -13.68 -8.81
N PHE A 149 7.87 -12.90 -7.73
CA PHE A 149 6.64 -12.69 -6.97
C PHE A 149 5.61 -11.92 -7.80
N TYR A 150 5.99 -10.80 -8.42
CA TYR A 150 5.08 -9.97 -9.21
C TYR A 150 4.66 -10.63 -10.52
N GLN A 151 5.52 -11.44 -11.14
CA GLN A 151 5.17 -12.21 -12.33
C GLN A 151 3.95 -13.14 -12.12
N ARG A 152 3.74 -13.66 -10.91
CA ARG A 152 2.55 -14.46 -10.58
C ARG A 152 1.24 -13.65 -10.63
N PHE A 153 1.34 -12.33 -10.63
CA PHE A 153 0.22 -11.40 -10.74
C PHE A 153 0.09 -10.78 -12.13
N GLY A 154 0.85 -11.31 -13.13
CA GLY A 154 0.78 -10.86 -14.52
C GLY A 154 1.69 -9.66 -14.84
N PHE A 155 2.59 -9.26 -13.95
CA PHE A 155 3.61 -8.29 -14.29
C PHE A 155 4.73 -8.96 -15.11
N GLU A 156 5.21 -8.26 -16.11
CA GLU A 156 6.30 -8.73 -16.98
C GLU A 156 7.56 -7.90 -16.76
N ILE A 157 8.71 -8.56 -16.89
CA ILE A 157 9.99 -7.87 -16.89
C ILE A 157 10.14 -7.13 -18.21
N MET A 158 10.43 -5.83 -18.17
CA MET A 158 10.74 -5.06 -19.38
C MET A 158 12.16 -5.41 -19.84
N PRO A 159 12.33 -6.10 -21.00
CA PRO A 159 13.62 -6.68 -21.36
C PRO A 159 14.75 -5.65 -21.53
N ASP A 160 14.40 -4.47 -22.04
CA ASP A 160 15.37 -3.37 -22.28
C ASP A 160 15.24 -2.23 -21.25
N GLY A 161 14.48 -2.45 -20.19
CA GLY A 161 14.25 -1.47 -19.13
C GLY A 161 15.34 -1.51 -18.07
N VAL A 162 15.92 -0.34 -17.77
CA VAL A 162 16.87 -0.17 -16.66
C VAL A 162 16.28 0.75 -15.62
N ALA A 163 16.19 0.28 -14.38
CA ALA A 163 15.79 1.12 -13.27
C ALA A 163 16.85 2.18 -12.97
N MET A 164 16.43 3.44 -12.89
CA MET A 164 17.33 4.56 -12.59
C MET A 164 16.75 5.41 -11.48
N GLN A 165 17.59 5.77 -10.50
CA GLN A 165 17.21 6.61 -9.38
C GLN A 165 18.28 7.67 -9.11
N LYS A 166 17.84 8.91 -8.82
CA LYS A 166 18.67 9.95 -8.27
C LYS A 166 18.30 10.19 -6.81
N CYS A 167 19.20 9.86 -5.90
CA CYS A 167 19.01 10.14 -4.48
C CYS A 167 19.45 11.58 -4.16
N ASN A 168 18.59 12.36 -3.50
CA ASN A 168 18.86 13.74 -3.11
C ASN A 168 19.18 13.90 -1.62
N PHE A 169 19.20 12.83 -0.84
CA PHE A 169 19.62 12.87 0.56
C PHE A 169 21.00 12.23 0.73
N LYS A 170 21.75 12.69 1.74
CA LYS A 170 23.13 12.29 1.98
C LYS A 170 23.27 11.07 2.91
N GLY A 171 22.24 10.24 3.01
CA GLY A 171 22.28 8.97 3.75
C GLY A 171 22.99 7.88 2.94
N LYS A 172 23.62 6.91 3.62
CA LYS A 172 24.07 5.67 2.96
C LYS A 172 22.89 4.72 2.83
N TYR A 173 22.77 4.09 1.67
CA TYR A 173 22.00 2.84 1.51
C TYR A 173 22.71 1.71 2.24
#